data_12b3d69a2801c6042190c595efad1bdc
#
_entry.id   12b3d69a2801c6042190c595efad1bdc
#
_cell.length_a   1.000
_cell.length_b   1.000
_cell.length_c   1.000
_cell.angle_alpha   90.00
_cell.angle_beta   90.00
_cell.angle_gamma   90.00
#
_symmetry.space_group_name_H-M   'P 1'
#
loop_
_entity.id
_entity.type
_entity.pdbx_description
1 polymer ?
#
loop_
_entity_poly.entity_id
_entity_poly.type
_entity_poly.pdbx_seq_one_letter_code
_entity_poly.pdbx_strand_id
1 'polypeptide(L)'
;MLRYVSLVSWVLMLSACTSDIARAPVVNGWHQPSAATEAYVVRSGDTLYSIAWAFGLDYRSLAEVNHLRPPYALSAGQRLKMTSIPHDASKTTIQKSTSEQTVQNTNPYMKSISDWHWPTRGTLVSRFSTSASGYRGIEIAGQLGQSISASAPGEVVYSGAGVKGYGNLIIIKHNETFLSAYGFNQKRLVKLGDHVKTGQEIALMGRNNAGKVVLYFEIRKNGKPVNPQEYLR
;
A
#
# COMPACT_ATOMS: atom_id res chain seq x y z
N MET A 1 -56.25 -3.39 -52.14
CA MET A 1 -54.86 -3.00 -52.52
C MET A 1 -54.08 -2.73 -51.26
N LEU A 2 -53.28 -3.69 -50.80
CA LEU A 2 -52.55 -3.65 -49.55
C LEU A 2 -51.07 -3.26 -49.84
N ARG A 3 -50.62 -2.13 -49.33
CA ARG A 3 -49.22 -1.68 -49.48
C ARG A 3 -48.43 -2.18 -48.25
N TYR A 4 -47.54 -3.12 -48.49
CA TYR A 4 -46.54 -3.56 -47.49
C TYR A 4 -45.42 -2.50 -47.39
N VAL A 5 -45.25 -1.90 -46.22
CA VAL A 5 -44.09 -1.09 -45.85
C VAL A 5 -43.09 -2.00 -45.15
N SER A 6 -41.97 -2.26 -45.82
CA SER A 6 -40.87 -3.04 -45.29
C SER A 6 -39.98 -2.15 -44.39
N LEU A 7 -40.02 -2.37 -43.09
CA LEU A 7 -39.13 -1.74 -42.10
C LEU A 7 -37.83 -2.56 -42.02
N VAL A 8 -36.77 -2.04 -42.65
CA VAL A 8 -35.40 -2.56 -42.50
C VAL A 8 -34.86 -2.06 -41.19
N SER A 9 -34.81 -2.95 -40.19
CA SER A 9 -34.19 -2.69 -38.90
C SER A 9 -32.65 -2.79 -39.01
N TRP A 10 -32.01 -1.65 -38.93
CA TRP A 10 -30.54 -1.55 -38.94
C TRP A 10 -30.01 -1.81 -37.53
N VAL A 11 -29.57 -3.04 -37.26
CA VAL A 11 -28.92 -3.42 -35.99
C VAL A 11 -27.48 -2.93 -36.03
N LEU A 12 -27.21 -1.82 -35.35
CA LEU A 12 -25.84 -1.37 -35.04
C LEU A 12 -25.19 -2.33 -34.04
N MET A 13 -24.29 -3.17 -34.52
CA MET A 13 -23.37 -3.94 -33.66
C MET A 13 -22.34 -2.97 -33.06
N LEU A 14 -22.60 -2.53 -31.86
CA LEU A 14 -21.58 -1.87 -31.02
C LEU A 14 -20.62 -2.93 -30.50
N SER A 15 -19.49 -3.10 -31.16
CA SER A 15 -18.36 -3.87 -30.65
C SER A 15 -17.74 -3.12 -29.46
N ALA A 16 -18.20 -3.41 -28.26
CA ALA A 16 -17.55 -2.94 -27.04
C ALA A 16 -16.24 -3.71 -26.88
N CYS A 17 -15.12 -3.09 -27.24
CA CYS A 17 -13.80 -3.54 -26.79
C CYS A 17 -13.74 -3.40 -25.27
N THR A 18 -14.04 -4.46 -24.54
CA THR A 18 -13.73 -4.56 -23.11
C THR A 18 -12.23 -4.75 -22.98
N SER A 19 -11.49 -3.65 -22.87
CA SER A 19 -10.13 -3.69 -22.38
C SER A 19 -10.20 -4.15 -20.91
N ASP A 20 -9.70 -5.35 -20.62
CA ASP A 20 -9.45 -5.83 -19.27
C ASP A 20 -8.43 -4.92 -18.60
N ILE A 21 -8.91 -3.81 -18.05
CA ILE A 21 -8.12 -2.94 -17.19
C ILE A 21 -7.97 -3.70 -15.87
N ALA A 22 -6.77 -4.23 -15.62
CA ALA A 22 -6.45 -4.87 -14.35
C ALA A 22 -6.83 -3.91 -13.20
N ARG A 23 -7.92 -4.23 -12.51
CA ARG A 23 -8.38 -3.49 -11.34
C ARG A 23 -7.52 -3.94 -10.17
N ALA A 24 -7.09 -3.00 -9.30
CA ALA A 24 -6.48 -3.38 -8.04
C ALA A 24 -7.39 -4.42 -7.35
N PRO A 25 -6.83 -5.53 -6.87
CA PRO A 25 -7.63 -6.63 -6.36
C PRO A 25 -8.53 -6.18 -5.21
N VAL A 26 -9.77 -6.67 -5.24
CA VAL A 26 -10.67 -6.52 -4.09
C VAL A 26 -10.18 -7.50 -3.05
N VAL A 27 -9.59 -7.00 -1.98
CA VAL A 27 -9.19 -7.85 -0.85
C VAL A 27 -10.41 -8.17 0.00
N ASN A 28 -11.29 -9.02 -0.53
CA ASN A 28 -12.19 -9.78 0.31
C ASN A 28 -11.42 -11.03 0.71
N GLY A 29 -10.77 -10.98 1.91
CA GLY A 29 -9.89 -12.04 2.38
C GLY A 29 -8.57 -12.06 1.59
N TRP A 30 -7.62 -11.29 2.00
CA TRP A 30 -6.16 -11.38 1.90
C TRP A 30 -5.55 -12.31 0.81
N HIS A 31 -6.20 -12.44 -0.35
CA HIS A 31 -5.63 -13.16 -1.47
C HIS A 31 -4.63 -12.25 -2.15
N GLN A 32 -3.36 -12.67 -2.15
CA GLN A 32 -2.38 -12.09 -3.07
C GLN A 32 -2.97 -12.18 -4.48
N PRO A 33 -2.92 -11.10 -5.29
CA PRO A 33 -3.21 -11.22 -6.70
C PRO A 33 -2.34 -12.34 -7.25
N SER A 34 -2.94 -13.25 -7.99
CA SER A 34 -2.17 -14.29 -8.68
C SER A 34 -1.08 -13.61 -9.50
N ALA A 35 0.09 -14.24 -9.60
CA ALA A 35 1.27 -13.77 -10.31
C ALA A 35 1.06 -13.48 -11.83
N ALA A 36 -0.17 -13.40 -12.29
CA ALA A 36 -0.58 -13.30 -13.69
C ALA A 36 -0.80 -11.86 -14.19
N THR A 37 -0.65 -10.84 -13.35
CA THR A 37 -0.77 -9.45 -13.84
C THR A 37 0.58 -9.00 -14.39
N GLU A 38 0.78 -9.13 -15.69
CA GLU A 38 2.03 -8.70 -16.34
C GLU A 38 2.27 -7.19 -16.27
N ALA A 39 1.20 -6.38 -16.23
CA ALA A 39 1.29 -4.93 -16.21
C ALA A 39 0.14 -4.27 -15.42
N TYR A 40 0.44 -3.15 -14.77
CA TYR A 40 -0.52 -2.29 -14.07
C TYR A 40 -0.54 -0.91 -14.72
N VAL A 41 -1.73 -0.32 -14.88
CA VAL A 41 -1.87 1.08 -15.33
C VAL A 41 -2.10 1.96 -14.12
N VAL A 42 -1.15 2.88 -13.89
CA VAL A 42 -1.17 3.84 -12.78
C VAL A 42 -2.41 4.72 -12.85
N ARG A 43 -3.10 4.88 -11.73
CA ARG A 43 -4.29 5.72 -11.58
C ARG A 43 -3.93 7.01 -10.86
N SER A 44 -4.78 8.01 -10.99
CA SER A 44 -4.67 9.23 -10.19
C SER A 44 -4.68 8.90 -8.69
N GLY A 45 -3.72 9.42 -7.94
CA GLY A 45 -3.55 9.19 -6.50
C GLY A 45 -2.77 7.92 -6.14
N ASP A 46 -2.37 7.09 -7.11
CA ASP A 46 -1.46 5.98 -6.85
C ASP A 46 -0.04 6.50 -6.55
N THR A 47 0.64 5.79 -5.66
CA THR A 47 2.09 5.88 -5.45
C THR A 47 2.72 4.52 -5.70
N LEU A 48 4.02 4.48 -5.98
CA LEU A 48 4.73 3.20 -6.10
C LEU A 48 4.52 2.32 -4.86
N TYR A 49 4.49 2.94 -3.68
CA TYR A 49 4.28 2.27 -2.41
C TYR A 49 2.87 1.67 -2.29
N SER A 50 1.82 2.41 -2.69
CA SER A 50 0.44 1.91 -2.65
C SER A 50 0.21 0.76 -3.63
N ILE A 51 0.81 0.83 -4.82
CA ILE A 51 0.75 -0.24 -5.82
C ILE A 51 1.49 -1.48 -5.30
N ALA A 52 2.74 -1.32 -4.86
CA ALA A 52 3.50 -2.43 -4.28
C ALA A 52 2.77 -3.06 -3.08
N TRP A 53 2.17 -2.22 -2.22
CA TRP A 53 1.36 -2.69 -1.10
C TRP A 53 0.17 -3.53 -1.56
N ALA A 54 -0.62 -3.03 -2.53
CA ALA A 54 -1.81 -3.71 -3.04
C ALA A 54 -1.49 -5.07 -3.66
N PHE A 55 -0.31 -5.22 -4.30
CA PHE A 55 0.11 -6.44 -4.96
C PHE A 55 1.05 -7.32 -4.13
N GLY A 56 1.35 -6.94 -2.87
CA GLY A 56 2.23 -7.72 -2.00
C GLY A 56 3.69 -7.77 -2.47
N LEU A 57 4.11 -6.75 -3.23
CA LEU A 57 5.46 -6.61 -3.79
C LEU A 57 6.34 -5.76 -2.89
N ASP A 58 7.66 -5.94 -3.00
CA ASP A 58 8.62 -4.97 -2.50
C ASP A 58 8.68 -3.78 -3.46
N TYR A 59 8.50 -2.56 -2.94
CA TYR A 59 8.47 -1.34 -3.76
C TYR A 59 9.81 -1.11 -4.49
N ARG A 60 10.94 -1.54 -3.93
CA ARG A 60 12.27 -1.40 -4.55
C ARG A 60 12.39 -2.33 -5.75
N SER A 61 11.95 -3.59 -5.61
CA SER A 61 11.89 -4.52 -6.74
C SER A 61 10.97 -4.01 -7.84
N LEU A 62 9.80 -3.44 -7.47
CA LEU A 62 8.89 -2.81 -8.42
C LEU A 62 9.53 -1.59 -9.10
N ALA A 63 10.29 -0.77 -8.37
CA ALA A 63 11.05 0.35 -8.91
C ALA A 63 12.11 -0.13 -9.90
N GLU A 64 12.89 -1.14 -9.52
CA GLU A 64 13.99 -1.67 -10.32
C GLU A 64 13.54 -2.19 -11.68
N VAL A 65 12.50 -3.04 -11.73
CA VAL A 65 11.98 -3.60 -13.00
C VAL A 65 11.34 -2.55 -13.91
N ASN A 66 11.00 -1.38 -13.34
CA ASN A 66 10.43 -0.25 -14.07
C ASN A 66 11.43 0.91 -14.25
N HIS A 67 12.70 0.74 -13.88
CA HIS A 67 13.75 1.74 -13.97
C HIS A 67 13.42 3.07 -13.29
N LEU A 68 12.64 3.00 -12.18
CA LEU A 68 12.24 4.15 -11.40
C LEU A 68 13.30 4.49 -10.36
N ARG A 69 13.56 5.80 -10.19
CA ARG A 69 14.49 6.33 -9.17
C ARG A 69 13.73 7.19 -8.16
N PRO A 70 14.23 7.30 -6.92
CA PRO A 70 13.64 8.23 -5.97
C PRO A 70 13.50 9.64 -6.57
N PRO A 71 12.40 10.34 -6.32
CA PRO A 71 11.31 10.07 -5.39
C PRO A 71 10.21 9.12 -5.92
N TYR A 72 10.48 8.29 -6.94
CA TYR A 72 9.56 7.31 -7.54
C TYR A 72 8.25 7.93 -8.06
N ALA A 73 8.38 9.10 -8.70
CA ALA A 73 7.24 9.80 -9.29
C ALA A 73 6.57 8.94 -10.37
N LEU A 74 5.25 8.87 -10.33
CA LEU A 74 4.42 8.16 -11.29
C LEU A 74 3.45 9.13 -11.97
N SER A 75 3.13 8.86 -13.23
CA SER A 75 2.10 9.58 -13.98
C SER A 75 0.87 8.70 -14.17
N ALA A 76 -0.33 9.28 -14.03
CA ALA A 76 -1.56 8.56 -14.36
C ALA A 76 -1.52 8.11 -15.84
N GLY A 77 -1.90 6.85 -16.08
CA GLY A 77 -1.79 6.20 -17.39
C GLY A 77 -0.44 5.49 -17.64
N GLN A 78 0.59 5.71 -16.82
CA GLN A 78 1.85 4.99 -16.92
C GLN A 78 1.63 3.49 -16.72
N ARG A 79 2.29 2.66 -17.54
CA ARG A 79 2.25 1.20 -17.40
C ARG A 79 3.46 0.73 -16.61
N LEU A 80 3.21 -0.03 -15.54
CA LEU A 80 4.25 -0.66 -14.73
C LEU A 80 4.26 -2.17 -14.98
N LYS A 81 5.45 -2.73 -15.17
CA LYS A 81 5.67 -4.18 -15.14
C LYS A 81 5.52 -4.67 -13.69
N MET A 82 4.72 -5.72 -13.49
CA MET A 82 4.39 -6.23 -12.15
C MET A 82 5.17 -7.50 -11.77
N THR A 83 6.23 -7.81 -12.51
CA THR A 83 7.06 -8.98 -12.24
C THR A 83 7.82 -8.81 -10.93
N SER A 84 7.73 -9.78 -10.02
CA SER A 84 8.57 -9.81 -8.83
C SER A 84 9.94 -10.41 -9.17
N ILE A 85 11.00 -9.61 -9.17
CA ILE A 85 12.34 -10.15 -9.01
C ILE A 85 12.52 -10.36 -7.50
N PRO A 86 12.92 -11.55 -7.02
CA PRO A 86 13.30 -11.71 -5.63
C PRO A 86 14.45 -10.75 -5.34
N HIS A 87 14.19 -9.71 -4.55
CA HIS A 87 15.26 -8.84 -4.08
C HIS A 87 16.03 -9.61 -3.00
N ASP A 88 17.10 -10.27 -3.41
CA ASP A 88 18.04 -10.86 -2.47
C ASP A 88 18.84 -9.73 -1.83
N ALA A 89 18.52 -9.43 -0.58
CA ALA A 89 19.15 -8.36 0.21
C ALA A 89 20.66 -8.58 0.41
N SER A 90 21.21 -9.69 -0.11
CA SER A 90 22.63 -10.08 0.01
C SER A 90 23.53 -9.60 -1.12
N LYS A 91 23.00 -9.00 -2.19
CA LYS A 91 23.81 -8.55 -3.34
C LYS A 91 23.77 -7.04 -3.56
N THR A 92 24.08 -6.26 -2.53
CA THR A 92 24.59 -4.91 -2.79
C THR A 92 26.08 -5.03 -3.08
N THR A 93 26.42 -5.33 -4.32
CA THR A 93 27.79 -5.13 -4.83
C THR A 93 28.01 -3.63 -4.89
N ILE A 94 28.66 -3.10 -3.87
CA ILE A 94 29.20 -1.75 -3.85
C ILE A 94 30.23 -1.70 -4.98
N GLN A 95 29.84 -1.19 -6.13
CA GLN A 95 30.83 -0.69 -7.10
C GLN A 95 31.46 0.54 -6.45
N LYS A 96 32.67 0.34 -5.96
CA LYS A 96 33.56 1.34 -5.43
C LYS A 96 33.99 2.28 -6.56
N SER A 97 33.17 3.28 -6.86
CA SER A 97 33.64 4.45 -7.60
C SER A 97 34.22 5.42 -6.58
N THR A 98 35.53 5.50 -6.61
CA THR A 98 36.35 6.45 -5.87
C THR A 98 36.01 7.87 -6.32
N SER A 99 35.21 8.57 -5.56
CA SER A 99 35.21 10.03 -5.45
C SER A 99 34.74 10.38 -4.05
N GLU A 100 35.70 10.75 -3.24
CA GLU A 100 35.50 11.34 -1.91
C GLU A 100 34.71 12.64 -2.06
N GLN A 101 33.41 12.57 -1.88
CA GLN A 101 32.59 13.68 -1.45
C GLN A 101 31.75 13.18 -0.27
N THR A 102 32.20 13.54 0.91
CA THR A 102 31.52 13.39 2.19
C THR A 102 30.24 14.21 2.15
N VAL A 103 29.20 13.68 1.50
CA VAL A 103 27.84 14.13 1.73
C VAL A 103 27.38 13.40 2.97
N GLN A 104 27.52 14.08 4.11
CA GLN A 104 26.85 13.67 5.35
C GLN A 104 25.34 13.71 5.08
N ASN A 105 24.80 12.59 4.58
CA ASN A 105 23.39 12.38 4.45
C ASN A 105 22.85 12.05 5.86
N THR A 106 22.83 13.06 6.73
CA THR A 106 22.22 13.02 8.05
C THR A 106 20.70 13.13 7.88
N ASN A 107 20.10 12.13 7.28
CA ASN A 107 18.66 11.94 7.45
C ASN A 107 18.44 11.38 8.86
N PRO A 108 17.94 12.17 9.83
CA PRO A 108 17.78 11.74 11.22
C PRO A 108 16.82 10.55 11.39
N TYR A 109 16.11 10.17 10.32
CA TYR A 109 15.16 9.05 10.27
C TYR A 109 15.82 7.71 9.87
N MET A 110 17.14 7.67 9.55
CA MET A 110 17.88 6.45 9.21
C MET A 110 18.33 5.64 10.43
N LYS A 111 18.04 6.10 11.65
CA LYS A 111 18.41 5.39 12.86
C LYS A 111 17.60 4.10 12.97
N SER A 112 18.25 3.00 13.35
CA SER A 112 17.61 1.72 13.68
C SER A 112 16.33 1.98 14.48
N ILE A 113 15.16 1.57 13.93
CA ILE A 113 13.90 1.70 14.65
C ILE A 113 13.91 0.62 15.72
N SER A 114 14.34 1.01 16.92
CA SER A 114 14.37 0.13 18.08
C SER A 114 13.07 0.16 18.89
N ASP A 115 12.20 1.14 18.60
CA ASP A 115 11.10 1.47 19.50
C ASP A 115 9.80 1.75 18.71
N TRP A 116 9.01 0.68 18.54
CA TRP A 116 7.70 0.74 17.93
C TRP A 116 6.63 0.82 19.04
N HIS A 117 5.80 1.86 19.00
CA HIS A 117 4.70 2.05 19.94
C HIS A 117 3.38 1.53 19.38
N TRP A 118 2.50 1.10 20.26
CA TRP A 118 1.13 0.76 19.86
C TRP A 118 0.45 1.97 19.22
N PRO A 119 -0.16 1.80 18.02
CA PRO A 119 -0.74 2.93 17.28
C PRO A 119 -2.00 3.49 17.91
N THR A 120 -2.64 2.72 18.78
CA THR A 120 -3.82 3.11 19.54
C THR A 120 -4.02 2.18 20.73
N ARG A 121 -4.83 2.58 21.71
CA ARG A 121 -5.29 1.70 22.79
C ARG A 121 -6.49 0.90 22.30
N GLY A 122 -6.69 -0.32 22.83
CA GLY A 122 -7.85 -1.12 22.49
C GLY A 122 -7.61 -2.62 22.65
N THR A 123 -8.61 -3.41 22.25
CA THR A 123 -8.56 -4.87 22.33
C THR A 123 -8.13 -5.46 20.99
N LEU A 124 -7.17 -6.36 21.00
CA LEU A 124 -6.75 -7.10 19.81
C LEU A 124 -7.83 -8.12 19.42
N VAL A 125 -8.51 -7.89 18.30
CA VAL A 125 -9.63 -8.72 17.83
C VAL A 125 -9.27 -9.61 16.65
N SER A 126 -8.20 -9.30 15.92
CA SER A 126 -7.63 -10.15 14.87
C SER A 126 -6.12 -10.17 14.99
N ARG A 127 -5.53 -11.36 14.88
CA ARG A 127 -4.08 -11.58 15.00
C ARG A 127 -3.46 -11.81 13.64
N PHE A 128 -2.17 -11.47 13.53
CA PHE A 128 -1.36 -11.81 12.37
C PHE A 128 -1.35 -13.31 12.10
N SER A 129 -1.40 -13.70 10.82
CA SER A 129 -1.28 -15.09 10.38
C SER A 129 -0.47 -15.18 9.10
N THR A 130 0.38 -16.20 9.01
CA THR A 130 1.15 -16.53 7.81
C THR A 130 0.37 -17.40 6.83
N SER A 131 -0.81 -17.92 7.21
CA SER A 131 -1.64 -18.76 6.33
C SER A 131 -2.09 -17.97 5.10
N ALA A 132 -2.33 -18.64 3.98
CA ALA A 132 -2.72 -18.01 2.72
C ALA A 132 -3.99 -17.15 2.83
N SER A 133 -4.95 -17.58 3.69
CA SER A 133 -6.20 -16.87 4.01
C SER A 133 -6.11 -16.01 5.28
N GLY A 134 -4.93 -15.93 5.92
CA GLY A 134 -4.76 -15.26 7.19
C GLY A 134 -4.60 -13.75 7.08
N TYR A 135 -4.79 -13.07 8.20
CA TYR A 135 -4.56 -11.63 8.32
C TYR A 135 -3.06 -11.31 8.20
N ARG A 136 -2.72 -10.37 7.33
CA ARG A 136 -1.33 -9.89 7.14
C ARG A 136 -0.90 -8.87 8.18
N GLY A 137 -1.84 -8.38 8.99
CA GLY A 137 -1.64 -7.45 10.08
C GLY A 137 -2.42 -7.88 11.31
N ILE A 138 -2.78 -6.90 12.13
CA ILE A 138 -3.64 -7.06 13.30
C ILE A 138 -4.83 -6.12 13.21
N GLU A 139 -5.96 -6.45 13.87
CA GLU A 139 -7.05 -5.50 14.08
C GLU A 139 -7.18 -5.18 15.58
N ILE A 140 -7.24 -3.90 15.89
CA ILE A 140 -7.40 -3.36 17.25
C ILE A 140 -8.76 -2.69 17.33
N ALA A 141 -9.67 -3.24 18.15
CA ALA A 141 -10.99 -2.65 18.40
C ALA A 141 -10.87 -1.44 19.34
N GLY A 142 -11.66 -0.41 19.05
CA GLY A 142 -11.70 0.81 19.83
C GLY A 142 -13.02 1.55 19.64
N GLN A 143 -13.00 2.88 19.75
CA GLN A 143 -14.17 3.74 19.58
C GLN A 143 -14.10 4.47 18.23
N LEU A 144 -15.26 4.74 17.63
CA LEU A 144 -15.34 5.52 16.41
C LEU A 144 -14.79 6.95 16.67
N GLY A 145 -13.87 7.39 15.81
CA GLY A 145 -13.18 8.66 16.00
C GLY A 145 -12.02 8.63 16.99
N GLN A 146 -11.69 7.48 17.58
CA GLN A 146 -10.53 7.34 18.45
C GLN A 146 -9.23 7.68 17.73
N SER A 147 -8.32 8.39 18.41
CA SER A 147 -7.02 8.77 17.86
C SER A 147 -6.16 7.56 17.50
N ILE A 148 -5.53 7.63 16.32
CA ILE A 148 -4.53 6.71 15.82
C ILE A 148 -3.24 7.49 15.62
N SER A 149 -2.14 6.96 16.19
CA SER A 149 -0.83 7.59 16.17
C SER A 149 0.17 6.78 15.32
N ALA A 150 1.18 7.46 14.78
CA ALA A 150 2.29 6.81 14.12
C ALA A 150 3.09 5.95 15.12
N SER A 151 3.26 4.67 14.80
CA SER A 151 3.95 3.71 15.67
C SER A 151 5.46 3.96 15.76
N ALA A 152 6.04 4.58 14.74
CA ALA A 152 7.45 4.96 14.65
C ALA A 152 7.58 6.20 13.76
N PRO A 153 8.71 6.93 13.79
CA PRO A 153 8.92 8.10 12.96
C PRO A 153 9.08 7.69 11.49
N GLY A 154 8.70 8.56 10.56
CA GLY A 154 8.85 8.29 9.13
C GLY A 154 8.21 9.31 8.22
N GLU A 155 8.15 8.97 6.94
CA GLU A 155 7.51 9.76 5.88
C GLU A 155 6.23 9.08 5.41
N VAL A 156 5.15 9.83 5.27
CA VAL A 156 3.89 9.37 4.70
C VAL A 156 4.07 9.18 3.20
N VAL A 157 4.15 7.94 2.75
CA VAL A 157 4.34 7.58 1.34
C VAL A 157 3.04 7.23 0.62
N TYR A 158 1.93 7.16 1.36
CA TYR A 158 0.58 7.06 0.83
C TYR A 158 -0.44 7.55 1.87
N SER A 159 -1.44 8.32 1.42
CA SER A 159 -2.62 8.71 2.20
C SER A 159 -3.82 8.80 1.28
N GLY A 160 -4.62 7.72 1.19
CA GLY A 160 -5.69 7.61 0.20
C GLY A 160 -6.69 6.50 0.50
N ALA A 161 -7.72 6.37 -0.36
CA ALA A 161 -8.71 5.30 -0.33
C ALA A 161 -8.67 4.41 -1.59
N GLY A 162 -7.64 4.56 -2.43
CA GLY A 162 -7.51 3.85 -3.71
C GLY A 162 -7.12 2.38 -3.56
N VAL A 163 -6.50 1.98 -2.44
CA VAL A 163 -6.13 0.58 -2.18
C VAL A 163 -7.35 -0.16 -1.66
N LYS A 164 -7.90 -1.02 -2.50
CA LYS A 164 -9.12 -1.77 -2.17
C LYS A 164 -8.92 -2.66 -0.94
N GLY A 165 -9.95 -2.73 -0.10
CA GLY A 165 -9.97 -3.58 1.09
C GLY A 165 -9.48 -2.90 2.36
N TYR A 166 -8.81 -1.74 2.26
CA TYR A 166 -8.24 -1.03 3.42
C TYR A 166 -9.01 0.23 3.83
N GLY A 167 -10.04 0.64 3.05
CA GLY A 167 -10.74 1.90 3.28
C GLY A 167 -9.79 3.10 3.15
N ASN A 168 -9.94 4.09 4.04
CA ASN A 168 -8.94 5.15 4.15
C ASN A 168 -7.66 4.57 4.74
N LEU A 169 -6.58 4.60 3.96
CA LEU A 169 -5.29 4.00 4.29
C LEU A 169 -4.19 5.05 4.36
N ILE A 170 -3.33 4.93 5.36
CA ILE A 170 -2.05 5.64 5.46
C ILE A 170 -0.94 4.59 5.41
N ILE A 171 0.12 4.83 4.61
CA ILE A 171 1.36 4.04 4.62
C ILE A 171 2.49 4.97 4.99
N ILE A 172 3.29 4.58 5.98
CA ILE A 172 4.47 5.32 6.45
C ILE A 172 5.72 4.50 6.12
N LYS A 173 6.68 5.14 5.45
CA LYS A 173 8.03 4.62 5.26
C LYS A 173 8.90 5.08 6.42
N HIS A 174 9.39 4.13 7.18
CA HIS A 174 10.25 4.42 8.33
C HIS A 174 11.74 4.41 7.95
N ASN A 175 12.11 3.49 7.07
CA ASN A 175 13.45 3.40 6.45
C ASN A 175 13.35 2.52 5.19
N GLU A 176 14.50 2.10 4.62
CA GLU A 176 14.52 1.25 3.42
C GLU A 176 13.97 -0.17 3.67
N THR A 177 13.90 -0.59 4.93
CA THR A 177 13.49 -1.95 5.32
C THR A 177 12.03 -2.01 5.76
N PHE A 178 11.53 -0.98 6.47
CA PHE A 178 10.25 -1.03 7.16
C PHE A 178 9.23 -0.03 6.65
N LEU A 179 8.02 -0.56 6.41
CA LEU A 179 6.80 0.21 6.18
C LEU A 179 5.77 -0.17 7.24
N SER A 180 4.91 0.77 7.64
CA SER A 180 3.69 0.47 8.39
C SER A 180 2.45 0.99 7.65
N ALA A 181 1.30 0.34 7.88
CA ALA A 181 0.03 0.71 7.30
C ALA A 181 -1.06 0.77 8.36
N TYR A 182 -1.92 1.79 8.23
CA TYR A 182 -3.04 2.12 9.11
C TYR A 182 -4.29 2.21 8.27
N GLY A 183 -5.14 1.18 8.35
CA GLY A 183 -6.35 1.05 7.52
C GLY A 183 -7.65 1.26 8.29
N PHE A 184 -8.75 1.39 7.55
CA PHE A 184 -10.10 1.61 8.04
C PHE A 184 -10.28 2.91 8.83
N ASN A 185 -9.47 3.93 8.49
CA ASN A 185 -9.60 5.22 9.14
C ASN A 185 -10.92 5.91 8.75
N GLN A 186 -11.58 6.55 9.72
CA GLN A 186 -12.67 7.47 9.46
C GLN A 186 -12.17 8.74 8.76
N LYS A 187 -11.05 9.28 9.28
CA LYS A 187 -10.41 10.49 8.76
C LYS A 187 -8.89 10.33 8.80
N ARG A 188 -8.23 10.73 7.75
CA ARG A 188 -6.76 10.86 7.69
C ARG A 188 -6.42 12.30 8.03
N LEU A 189 -5.43 12.51 8.90
CA LEU A 189 -4.98 13.81 9.38
C LEU A 189 -3.64 14.23 8.76
N VAL A 190 -3.02 13.30 8.00
CA VAL A 190 -1.75 13.51 7.31
C VAL A 190 -1.90 13.22 5.81
N LYS A 191 -1.03 13.82 5.01
CA LYS A 191 -0.99 13.70 3.55
C LYS A 191 0.34 13.15 3.07
N LEU A 192 0.42 12.75 1.80
CA LEU A 192 1.64 12.31 1.12
C LEU A 192 2.76 13.34 1.31
N GLY A 193 3.95 12.87 1.69
CA GLY A 193 5.15 13.65 1.93
C GLY A 193 5.28 14.22 3.35
N ASP A 194 4.25 14.12 4.19
CA ASP A 194 4.36 14.58 5.58
C ASP A 194 5.35 13.69 6.35
N HIS A 195 6.19 14.33 7.17
CA HIS A 195 7.06 13.62 8.12
C HIS A 195 6.38 13.56 9.48
N VAL A 196 6.35 12.36 10.08
CA VAL A 196 5.69 12.12 11.36
C VAL A 196 6.67 11.62 12.41
N LYS A 197 6.40 11.95 13.66
CA LYS A 197 7.13 11.44 14.84
C LYS A 197 6.37 10.27 15.46
N THR A 198 7.06 9.42 16.21
CA THR A 198 6.40 8.41 17.06
C THR A 198 5.37 9.07 17.96
N GLY A 199 4.18 8.47 18.07
CA GLY A 199 3.08 8.99 18.90
C GLY A 199 2.33 10.18 18.29
N GLN A 200 2.74 10.72 17.14
CA GLN A 200 2.01 11.78 16.46
C GLN A 200 0.68 11.25 15.95
N GLU A 201 -0.43 11.97 16.23
CA GLU A 201 -1.74 11.65 15.68
C GLU A 201 -1.74 11.79 14.17
N ILE A 202 -2.18 10.71 13.48
CA ILE A 202 -2.18 10.63 12.01
C ILE A 202 -3.56 10.36 11.43
N ALA A 203 -4.49 9.80 12.25
CA ALA A 203 -5.83 9.46 11.79
C ALA A 203 -6.81 9.33 12.94
N LEU A 204 -8.10 9.24 12.59
CA LEU A 204 -9.18 8.85 13.48
C LEU A 204 -9.72 7.48 13.07
N MET A 205 -9.99 6.60 14.05
CA MET A 205 -10.48 5.25 13.86
C MET A 205 -11.85 5.23 13.21
N GLY A 206 -12.02 4.37 12.20
CA GLY A 206 -13.28 4.19 11.48
C GLY A 206 -13.83 2.79 11.64
N ARG A 207 -14.47 2.30 10.57
CA ARG A 207 -15.09 0.97 10.50
C ARG A 207 -14.48 0.14 9.38
N ASN A 208 -14.29 -1.14 9.63
CA ASN A 208 -13.93 -2.09 8.57
C ASN A 208 -15.14 -2.44 7.68
N ASN A 209 -14.91 -3.26 6.66
CA ASN A 209 -15.94 -3.65 5.68
C ASN A 209 -17.11 -4.44 6.31
N ALA A 210 -16.94 -5.00 7.51
CA ALA A 210 -17.99 -5.67 8.30
C ALA A 210 -18.71 -4.70 9.26
N GLY A 211 -18.45 -3.40 9.19
CA GLY A 211 -19.06 -2.38 10.06
C GLY A 211 -18.48 -2.29 11.48
N LYS A 212 -17.48 -3.11 11.82
CA LYS A 212 -16.84 -3.10 13.14
C LYS A 212 -15.90 -1.91 13.28
N VAL A 213 -15.90 -1.26 14.45
CA VAL A 213 -14.97 -0.15 14.74
C VAL A 213 -13.63 -0.72 15.12
N VAL A 214 -12.66 -0.62 14.20
CA VAL A 214 -11.31 -1.16 14.35
C VAL A 214 -10.28 -0.34 13.59
N LEU A 215 -9.03 -0.36 14.07
CA LEU A 215 -7.85 -0.05 13.30
C LEU A 215 -7.30 -1.35 12.71
N TYR A 216 -7.07 -1.38 11.40
CA TYR A 216 -6.18 -2.35 10.78
C TYR A 216 -4.75 -1.82 10.83
N PHE A 217 -3.82 -2.60 11.37
CA PHE A 217 -2.41 -2.24 11.48
C PHE A 217 -1.51 -3.36 10.94
N GLU A 218 -0.59 -3.02 10.03
CA GLU A 218 0.34 -3.96 9.41
C GLU A 218 1.74 -3.38 9.39
N ILE A 219 2.75 -4.22 9.62
CA ILE A 219 4.17 -3.90 9.41
C ILE A 219 4.69 -4.77 8.28
N ARG A 220 5.44 -4.18 7.35
CA ARG A 220 6.22 -4.93 6.35
C ARG A 220 7.69 -4.69 6.53
N LYS A 221 8.44 -5.79 6.45
CA LYS A 221 9.90 -5.81 6.41
C LYS A 221 10.34 -6.33 5.04
N ASN A 222 11.07 -5.52 4.27
CA ASN A 222 11.48 -5.85 2.89
C ASN A 222 10.28 -6.31 2.03
N GLY A 223 9.18 -5.55 2.06
CA GLY A 223 7.94 -5.83 1.32
C GLY A 223 7.09 -6.98 1.89
N LYS A 224 7.60 -7.80 2.80
CA LYS A 224 6.89 -8.95 3.39
C LYS A 224 6.19 -8.58 4.69
N PRO A 225 4.92 -8.94 4.89
CA PRO A 225 4.23 -8.77 6.16
C PRO A 225 4.94 -9.54 7.28
N VAL A 226 5.07 -8.89 8.44
CA VAL A 226 5.63 -9.48 9.67
C VAL A 226 4.64 -9.30 10.81
N ASN A 227 4.75 -10.14 11.86
CA ASN A 227 3.88 -10.05 13.03
C ASN A 227 4.11 -8.72 13.78
N PRO A 228 3.14 -7.78 13.81
CA PRO A 228 3.35 -6.49 14.47
C PRO A 228 3.60 -6.61 15.96
N GLN A 229 3.08 -7.65 16.62
CA GLN A 229 3.23 -7.86 18.06
C GLN A 229 4.68 -8.13 18.48
N GLU A 230 5.55 -8.53 17.56
CA GLU A 230 6.99 -8.74 17.84
C GLU A 230 7.77 -7.42 17.90
N TYR A 231 7.18 -6.34 17.40
CA TYR A 231 7.80 -5.03 17.33
C TYR A 231 7.20 -4.06 18.35
N LEU A 232 5.88 -4.11 18.57
CA LEU A 232 5.14 -3.14 19.40
C LEU A 232 5.43 -3.29 20.90
N ARG A 233 5.63 -2.13 21.56
CA ARG A 233 5.90 -2.01 22.99
C ARG A 233 5.02 -0.94 23.63
#